data_b386bed7b3ddcb60336888b887f44274
#
_entry.id   b386bed7b3ddcb60336888b887f44274
#
_cell.length_a   1.000
_cell.length_b   1.000
_cell.length_c   1.000
_cell.angle_alpha   90.00
_cell.angle_beta   90.00
_cell.angle_gamma   90.00
#
_symmetry.space_group_name_H-M   'P 1'
#
loop_
_entity.id
_entity.type
_entity.pdbx_description
1 polymer ?
#
loop_
_entity_poly.entity_id
_entity_poly.type
_entity_poly.pdbx_seq_one_letter_code
_entity_poly.pdbx_strand_id
1 'polypeptide(L)'
;QKFLDIAQSLPDLNADKAANFLAENAKREGVTQLESGLQYEVMTQGEGDRHPSEEDEVEGHYHGTLISGEVFDSSVDRGEPAKFRLNGVIKGWTEALQLMKLGDKWKLFIPSELAYGESGNNSIGPNEALIFEVELLSITVVEKPEPVIDANASDANSSSAEAPIVVPVTEGNATAEPSGEANASE
;
A
#
# COMPACT_ATOMS: atom_id res chain seq x y z
N GLN A 1 10.05 -13.53 -49.91
CA GLN A 1 10.88 -13.28 -48.75
C GLN A 1 10.24 -12.16 -47.93
N LYS A 2 9.27 -12.51 -47.12
CA LYS A 2 8.63 -11.55 -46.22
C LYS A 2 9.41 -11.56 -44.95
N PHE A 3 10.25 -10.61 -44.80
CA PHE A 3 10.70 -10.19 -43.48
C PHE A 3 9.49 -9.55 -42.80
N LEU A 4 8.79 -10.32 -42.03
CA LEU A 4 7.89 -9.81 -41.04
C LEU A 4 8.79 -9.29 -39.92
N ASP A 5 9.25 -8.08 -40.14
CA ASP A 5 9.75 -7.25 -39.06
C ASP A 5 8.54 -6.84 -38.22
N ILE A 6 8.14 -7.75 -37.37
CA ILE A 6 7.28 -7.40 -36.28
C ILE A 6 8.24 -6.77 -35.27
N ALA A 7 8.47 -5.48 -35.46
CA ALA A 7 9.00 -4.67 -34.37
C ALA A 7 7.94 -4.65 -33.29
N GLN A 8 7.95 -5.69 -32.48
CA GLN A 8 7.14 -5.75 -31.30
C GLN A 8 7.56 -4.57 -30.43
N SER A 9 6.64 -3.68 -30.16
CA SER A 9 6.94 -2.54 -29.31
C SER A 9 7.27 -3.04 -27.90
N LEU A 10 8.06 -2.27 -27.15
CA LEU A 10 8.42 -2.63 -25.78
C LEU A 10 7.18 -2.92 -24.91
N PRO A 11 6.08 -2.14 -25.01
CA PRO A 11 4.83 -2.44 -24.30
C PRO A 11 4.26 -3.81 -24.65
N ASP A 12 4.24 -4.20 -25.93
CA ASP A 12 3.72 -5.50 -26.37
C ASP A 12 4.59 -6.65 -25.88
N LEU A 13 5.91 -6.48 -25.94
CA LEU A 13 6.85 -7.46 -25.45
C LEU A 13 6.73 -7.69 -23.94
N ASN A 14 6.54 -6.63 -23.18
CA ASN A 14 6.35 -6.73 -21.74
C ASN A 14 4.99 -7.36 -21.41
N ALA A 15 3.94 -7.02 -22.13
CA ALA A 15 2.62 -7.64 -21.98
C ALA A 15 2.67 -9.15 -22.22
N ASP A 16 3.33 -9.60 -23.29
CA ASP A 16 3.50 -11.03 -23.58
C ASP A 16 4.32 -11.75 -22.51
N LYS A 17 5.39 -11.15 -22.04
CA LYS A 17 6.21 -11.70 -20.96
C LYS A 17 5.43 -11.80 -19.65
N ALA A 18 4.68 -10.76 -19.32
CA ALA A 18 3.83 -10.71 -18.13
C ALA A 18 2.74 -11.78 -18.18
N ALA A 19 2.03 -11.90 -19.30
CA ALA A 19 0.98 -12.87 -19.49
C ALA A 19 1.52 -14.32 -19.40
N ASN A 20 2.63 -14.61 -20.06
CA ASN A 20 3.26 -15.93 -20.00
C ASN A 20 3.75 -16.26 -18.59
N PHE A 21 4.40 -15.31 -17.92
CA PHE A 21 4.87 -15.48 -16.55
C PHE A 21 3.69 -15.79 -15.61
N LEU A 22 2.63 -15.00 -15.65
CA LEU A 22 1.46 -15.19 -14.79
C LEU A 22 0.74 -16.52 -15.10
N ALA A 23 0.62 -16.91 -16.36
CA ALA A 23 0.02 -18.18 -16.76
C ALA A 23 0.81 -19.40 -16.24
N GLU A 24 2.12 -19.32 -16.25
CA GLU A 24 2.98 -20.38 -15.68
C GLU A 24 2.95 -20.35 -14.14
N ASN A 25 2.96 -19.14 -13.56
CA ASN A 25 2.95 -18.98 -12.11
C ASN A 25 1.64 -19.50 -11.48
N ALA A 26 0.50 -19.32 -12.15
CA ALA A 26 -0.80 -19.83 -11.69
C ALA A 26 -0.86 -21.36 -11.57
N LYS A 27 0.03 -22.07 -12.27
CA LYS A 27 0.12 -23.53 -12.21
C LYS A 27 0.99 -24.03 -11.06
N ARG A 28 1.70 -23.12 -10.38
CA ARG A 28 2.56 -23.49 -9.26
C ARG A 28 1.73 -23.86 -8.05
N GLU A 29 2.15 -24.92 -7.39
CA GLU A 29 1.56 -25.32 -6.11
C GLU A 29 1.75 -24.19 -5.07
N GLY A 30 0.70 -23.89 -4.33
CA GLY A 30 0.69 -22.81 -3.32
C GLY A 30 0.31 -21.43 -3.84
N VAL A 31 0.22 -21.25 -5.15
CA VAL A 31 -0.23 -20.00 -5.78
C VAL A 31 -1.75 -20.02 -5.94
N THR A 32 -2.39 -18.98 -5.46
CA THR A 32 -3.82 -18.73 -5.64
C THR A 32 -4.01 -17.58 -6.60
N GLN A 33 -4.91 -17.74 -7.57
CA GLN A 33 -5.31 -16.69 -8.51
C GLN A 33 -6.72 -16.20 -8.19
N LEU A 34 -6.89 -14.89 -8.11
CA LEU A 34 -8.18 -14.24 -7.95
C LEU A 34 -8.83 -13.92 -9.31
N GLU A 35 -10.11 -13.61 -9.29
CA GLU A 35 -10.87 -13.25 -10.51
C GLU A 35 -10.32 -11.99 -11.21
N SER A 36 -9.73 -11.09 -10.44
CA SER A 36 -9.05 -9.88 -10.94
C SER A 36 -7.78 -10.17 -11.74
N GLY A 37 -7.25 -11.40 -11.68
CA GLY A 37 -5.97 -11.78 -12.24
C GLY A 37 -4.80 -11.66 -11.25
N LEU A 38 -5.02 -11.09 -10.09
CA LEU A 38 -4.04 -11.05 -9.00
C LEU A 38 -3.71 -12.48 -8.56
N GLN A 39 -2.44 -12.78 -8.41
CA GLN A 39 -1.98 -14.05 -7.85
C GLN A 39 -1.20 -13.80 -6.57
N TYR A 40 -1.30 -14.73 -5.64
CA TYR A 40 -0.55 -14.66 -4.40
C TYR A 40 -0.15 -16.04 -3.89
N GLU A 41 0.92 -16.05 -3.12
CA GLU A 41 1.44 -17.22 -2.42
C GLU A 41 1.65 -16.82 -0.95
N VAL A 42 1.06 -17.59 -0.05
CA VAL A 42 1.20 -17.34 1.40
C VAL A 42 2.55 -17.89 1.86
N MET A 43 3.47 -17.02 2.23
CA MET A 43 4.79 -17.39 2.73
C MET A 43 4.77 -17.67 4.23
N THR A 44 4.09 -16.81 4.98
CA THR A 44 3.90 -16.95 6.41
C THR A 44 2.47 -16.55 6.75
N GLN A 45 1.81 -17.36 7.56
CA GLN A 45 0.47 -17.07 8.04
C GLN A 45 0.58 -16.40 9.41
N GLY A 46 0.04 -15.20 9.52
CA GLY A 46 -0.02 -14.46 10.77
C GLY A 46 -1.08 -15.03 11.73
N GLU A 47 -0.94 -14.70 12.99
CA GLU A 47 -1.87 -15.11 14.05
C GLU A 47 -3.01 -14.09 14.27
N GLY A 48 -2.96 -12.95 13.59
CA GLY A 48 -3.99 -11.92 13.69
C GLY A 48 -5.34 -12.38 13.13
N ASP A 49 -6.42 -11.92 13.73
CA ASP A 49 -7.79 -12.21 13.27
C ASP A 49 -8.36 -11.09 12.38
N ARG A 50 -7.65 -9.96 12.31
CA ARG A 50 -8.15 -8.77 11.65
C ARG A 50 -7.57 -8.61 10.26
N HIS A 51 -8.47 -8.33 9.32
CA HIS A 51 -8.16 -7.87 7.98
C HIS A 51 -8.30 -6.34 7.92
N PRO A 52 -7.41 -5.62 7.24
CA PRO A 52 -7.60 -4.20 7.03
C PRO A 52 -8.73 -3.94 6.03
N SER A 53 -9.42 -2.84 6.20
CA SER A 53 -10.39 -2.33 5.23
C SER A 53 -9.74 -1.35 4.25
N GLU A 54 -10.42 -1.04 3.16
CA GLU A 54 -9.92 -0.13 2.13
C GLU A 54 -9.56 1.27 2.69
N GLU A 55 -10.23 1.72 3.73
CA GLU A 55 -10.00 3.02 4.33
C GLU A 55 -8.91 3.02 5.41
N ASP A 56 -8.47 1.83 5.85
CA ASP A 56 -7.46 1.68 6.89
C ASP A 56 -6.06 2.03 6.39
N GLU A 57 -5.21 2.42 7.32
CA GLU A 57 -3.78 2.57 7.11
C GLU A 57 -3.05 1.33 7.62
N VAL A 58 -2.16 0.81 6.83
CA VAL A 58 -1.34 -0.33 7.20
C VAL A 58 0.13 0.06 7.24
N GLU A 59 0.88 -0.59 8.11
CA GLU A 59 2.33 -0.51 8.17
C GLU A 59 2.90 -1.89 7.90
N GLY A 60 3.88 -1.95 7.03
CA GLY A 60 4.49 -3.22 6.68
C GLY A 60 5.82 -3.07 5.95
N HIS A 61 6.49 -4.19 5.80
CA HIS A 61 7.64 -4.30 4.92
C HIS A 61 7.22 -4.82 3.55
N TYR A 62 7.90 -4.34 2.54
CA TYR A 62 7.75 -4.85 1.18
C TYR A 62 9.06 -4.88 0.43
N HIS A 63 9.14 -5.78 -0.53
CA HIS A 63 10.24 -5.90 -1.48
C HIS A 63 9.67 -6.12 -2.87
N GLY A 64 9.81 -5.14 -3.74
CA GLY A 64 9.25 -5.14 -5.09
C GLY A 64 10.28 -5.40 -6.15
N THR A 65 10.02 -6.39 -7.01
CA THR A 65 10.86 -6.75 -8.14
C THR A 65 10.05 -6.85 -9.43
N LEU A 66 10.73 -6.62 -10.55
CA LEU A 66 10.23 -6.97 -11.87
C LEU A 66 10.34 -8.49 -12.09
N ILE A 67 9.71 -9.00 -13.14
CA ILE A 67 9.84 -10.42 -13.55
C ILE A 67 11.31 -10.78 -13.82
N SER A 68 12.10 -9.82 -14.27
CA SER A 68 13.54 -9.98 -14.49
C SER A 68 14.35 -10.26 -13.22
N GLY A 69 13.76 -9.97 -12.05
CA GLY A 69 14.44 -10.01 -10.75
C GLY A 69 15.07 -8.68 -10.33
N GLU A 70 14.93 -7.65 -11.15
CA GLU A 70 15.40 -6.30 -10.81
C GLU A 70 14.54 -5.69 -9.71
N VAL A 71 15.17 -5.23 -8.63
CA VAL A 71 14.50 -4.54 -7.53
C VAL A 71 14.22 -3.10 -7.94
N PHE A 72 12.96 -2.71 -7.93
CA PHE A 72 12.58 -1.33 -8.23
C PHE A 72 12.25 -0.51 -6.98
N ASP A 73 11.84 -1.17 -5.90
CA ASP A 73 11.58 -0.52 -4.62
C ASP A 73 11.55 -1.55 -3.48
N SER A 74 12.10 -1.20 -2.31
CA SER A 74 12.16 -2.09 -1.15
C SER A 74 12.28 -1.30 0.15
N SER A 75 11.31 -1.47 1.03
CA SER A 75 11.37 -0.95 2.40
C SER A 75 12.34 -1.76 3.26
N VAL A 76 12.53 -3.03 2.92
CA VAL A 76 13.49 -3.92 3.61
C VAL A 76 14.91 -3.40 3.40
N ASP A 77 15.25 -3.01 2.18
CA ASP A 77 16.58 -2.47 1.86
C ASP A 77 16.83 -1.10 2.50
N ARG A 78 15.75 -0.32 2.72
CA ARG A 78 15.83 0.94 3.47
C ARG A 78 15.94 0.73 4.98
N GLY A 79 15.56 -0.46 5.48
CA GLY A 79 15.59 -0.80 6.91
C GLY A 79 14.46 -0.18 7.73
N GLU A 80 13.43 0.37 7.08
CA GLU A 80 12.28 1.00 7.73
C GLU A 80 10.97 0.52 7.11
N PRO A 81 9.98 0.14 7.94
CA PRO A 81 8.66 -0.21 7.43
C PRO A 81 7.99 1.03 6.84
N ALA A 82 7.12 0.81 5.89
CA ALA A 82 6.39 1.87 5.23
C ALA A 82 4.91 1.84 5.62
N LYS A 83 4.30 3.03 5.65
CA LYS A 83 2.88 3.20 5.95
C LYS A 83 2.11 3.54 4.68
N PHE A 84 0.98 2.90 4.50
CA PHE A 84 0.13 3.09 3.33
C PHE A 84 -1.34 3.13 3.72
N ARG A 85 -2.10 3.98 3.07
CA ARG A 85 -3.55 3.84 3.04
C ARG A 85 -3.92 2.90 1.91
N LEU A 86 -4.80 1.95 2.17
CA LEU A 86 -5.17 0.94 1.17
C LEU A 86 -5.82 1.54 -0.08
N ASN A 87 -6.56 2.62 0.07
CA ASN A 87 -7.16 3.35 -1.05
C ASN A 87 -6.18 4.25 -1.83
N GLY A 88 -4.94 4.39 -1.37
CA GLY A 88 -3.90 5.20 -2.00
C GLY A 88 -2.81 4.40 -2.71
N VAL A 89 -2.89 3.07 -2.71
CA VAL A 89 -1.93 2.18 -3.34
C VAL A 89 -2.47 1.59 -4.64
N ILE A 90 -1.62 0.86 -5.39
CA ILE A 90 -2.07 0.16 -6.60
C ILE A 90 -3.18 -0.85 -6.28
N LYS A 91 -4.05 -1.10 -7.24
CA LYS A 91 -5.24 -1.97 -7.06
C LYS A 91 -4.91 -3.35 -6.55
N GLY A 92 -3.83 -3.95 -7.04
CA GLY A 92 -3.36 -5.27 -6.58
C GLY A 92 -3.03 -5.31 -5.10
N TRP A 93 -2.47 -4.24 -4.56
CA TRP A 93 -2.21 -4.11 -3.12
C TRP A 93 -3.49 -3.90 -2.31
N THR A 94 -4.38 -3.05 -2.78
CA THR A 94 -5.68 -2.83 -2.13
C THR A 94 -6.44 -4.14 -1.98
N GLU A 95 -6.47 -4.95 -3.03
CA GLU A 95 -7.14 -6.25 -3.01
C GLU A 95 -6.43 -7.28 -2.11
N ALA A 96 -5.10 -7.41 -2.26
CA ALA A 96 -4.33 -8.39 -1.49
C ALA A 96 -4.34 -8.09 0.01
N LEU A 97 -4.10 -6.84 0.40
CA LEU A 97 -4.02 -6.45 1.80
C LEU A 97 -5.34 -6.64 2.56
N GLN A 98 -6.47 -6.49 1.89
CA GLN A 98 -7.78 -6.78 2.48
C GLN A 98 -7.98 -8.28 2.77
N LEU A 99 -7.24 -9.15 2.10
CA LEU A 99 -7.25 -10.59 2.33
C LEU A 99 -6.22 -11.03 3.37
N MET A 100 -5.16 -10.23 3.55
CA MET A 100 -4.10 -10.50 4.52
C MET A 100 -4.55 -10.19 5.94
N LYS A 101 -3.93 -10.88 6.88
CA LYS A 101 -4.10 -10.65 8.32
C LYS A 101 -2.84 -10.04 8.92
N LEU A 102 -3.00 -9.51 10.10
CA LEU A 102 -1.85 -9.01 10.86
C LEU A 102 -0.82 -10.14 11.09
N GLY A 103 0.41 -9.89 10.69
CA GLY A 103 1.51 -10.86 10.76
C GLY A 103 1.67 -11.75 9.52
N ASP A 104 0.77 -11.64 8.54
CA ASP A 104 0.92 -12.36 7.27
C ASP A 104 2.10 -11.82 6.47
N LYS A 105 2.81 -12.74 5.82
CA LYS A 105 3.76 -12.42 4.77
C LYS A 105 3.38 -13.17 3.51
N TRP A 106 3.07 -12.43 2.47
CA TRP A 106 2.62 -12.95 1.20
C TRP A 106 3.53 -12.51 0.06
N LYS A 107 3.64 -13.35 -0.93
CA LYS A 107 4.24 -12.99 -2.21
C LYS A 107 3.13 -12.76 -3.22
N LEU A 108 3.11 -11.55 -3.77
CA LEU A 108 2.09 -11.09 -4.71
C LEU A 108 2.67 -11.08 -6.11
N PHE A 109 1.89 -11.51 -7.08
CA PHE A 109 2.20 -11.41 -8.51
C PHE A 109 1.09 -10.61 -9.15
N ILE A 110 1.40 -9.37 -9.49
CA ILE A 110 0.42 -8.36 -9.84
C ILE A 110 0.50 -8.09 -11.33
N PRO A 111 -0.56 -8.37 -12.11
CA PRO A 111 -0.60 -7.99 -13.51
C PRO A 111 -0.57 -6.48 -13.67
N SER A 112 -0.11 -6.00 -14.81
CA SER A 112 0.05 -4.56 -15.07
C SER A 112 -1.23 -3.76 -14.87
N GLU A 113 -2.38 -4.33 -15.21
CA GLU A 113 -3.70 -3.71 -15.08
C GLU A 113 -4.07 -3.36 -13.63
N LEU A 114 -3.50 -4.08 -12.68
CA LEU A 114 -3.66 -3.85 -11.25
C LEU A 114 -2.49 -3.10 -10.63
N ALA A 115 -1.54 -2.67 -11.44
CA ALA A 115 -0.35 -1.93 -11.06
C ALA A 115 -0.25 -0.59 -11.79
N TYR A 116 0.72 -0.43 -12.68
CA TYR A 116 0.99 0.83 -13.38
C TYR A 116 0.53 0.84 -14.85
N GLY A 117 -0.04 -0.26 -15.33
CA GLY A 117 -0.65 -0.37 -16.65
C GLY A 117 0.31 -0.13 -17.82
N GLU A 118 -0.26 0.35 -18.90
CA GLU A 118 0.46 0.64 -20.15
C GLU A 118 1.43 1.82 -20.05
N SER A 119 1.27 2.66 -19.06
CA SER A 119 2.12 3.84 -18.88
C SER A 119 3.41 3.53 -18.11
N GLY A 120 3.37 2.56 -17.21
CA GLY A 120 4.47 2.32 -16.27
C GLY A 120 4.74 3.53 -15.36
N ASN A 121 5.95 3.65 -14.87
CA ASN A 121 6.46 4.81 -14.14
C ASN A 121 7.98 4.95 -14.39
N ASN A 122 8.66 5.81 -13.61
CA ASN A 122 10.09 6.07 -13.80
C ASN A 122 10.98 4.82 -13.62
N SER A 123 10.55 3.85 -12.86
CA SER A 123 11.33 2.64 -12.53
C SER A 123 10.71 1.36 -13.12
N ILE A 124 9.49 1.43 -13.62
CA ILE A 124 8.72 0.29 -14.11
C ILE A 124 8.28 0.60 -15.53
N GLY A 125 8.63 -0.27 -16.44
CA GLY A 125 8.27 -0.13 -17.86
C GLY A 125 6.76 -0.32 -18.10
N PRO A 126 6.32 -0.05 -19.32
CA PRO A 126 4.93 -0.25 -19.71
C PRO A 126 4.56 -1.74 -19.69
N ASN A 127 3.36 -2.06 -19.25
CA ASN A 127 2.80 -3.42 -19.18
C ASN A 127 3.66 -4.43 -18.40
N GLU A 128 4.42 -3.97 -17.43
CA GLU A 128 5.21 -4.84 -16.56
C GLU A 128 4.34 -5.47 -15.46
N ALA A 129 4.41 -6.78 -15.30
CA ALA A 129 3.89 -7.42 -14.11
C ALA A 129 4.90 -7.27 -12.96
N LEU A 130 4.39 -7.12 -11.75
CA LEU A 130 5.20 -6.87 -10.57
C LEU A 130 5.14 -8.04 -9.60
N ILE A 131 6.26 -8.27 -8.93
CA ILE A 131 6.36 -9.24 -7.84
C ILE A 131 6.65 -8.47 -6.56
N PHE A 132 5.82 -8.67 -5.54
CA PHE A 132 6.03 -8.08 -4.22
C PHE A 132 6.05 -9.15 -3.15
N GLU A 133 7.00 -9.09 -2.27
CA GLU A 133 6.90 -9.74 -0.97
C GLU A 133 6.42 -8.69 0.02
N VAL A 134 5.29 -8.92 0.67
CA VAL A 134 4.64 -7.98 1.59
C VAL A 134 4.42 -8.64 2.92
N GLU A 135 4.84 -7.98 3.98
CA GLU A 135 4.64 -8.40 5.36
C GLU A 135 3.82 -7.34 6.10
N LEU A 136 2.67 -7.72 6.63
CA LEU A 136 1.75 -6.83 7.32
C LEU A 136 2.07 -6.77 8.81
N LEU A 137 2.62 -5.66 9.27
CA LEU A 137 3.08 -5.49 10.66
C LEU A 137 2.03 -4.84 11.55
N SER A 138 1.25 -3.90 11.03
CA SER A 138 0.28 -3.15 11.81
C SER A 138 -0.88 -2.67 10.96
N ILE A 139 -2.04 -2.56 11.58
CA ILE A 139 -3.27 -2.03 10.96
C ILE A 139 -3.78 -0.91 11.85
N THR A 140 -3.83 0.30 11.32
CA THR A 140 -4.42 1.46 11.97
C THR A 140 -5.79 1.71 11.38
N VAL A 141 -6.81 1.58 12.21
CA VAL A 141 -8.19 1.83 11.81
C VAL A 141 -8.42 3.32 11.66
N VAL A 142 -8.83 3.73 10.49
CA VAL A 142 -9.36 5.07 10.28
C VAL A 142 -10.86 4.99 10.53
N GLU A 143 -11.27 5.33 11.73
CA GLU A 143 -12.69 5.45 12.04
C GLU A 143 -13.28 6.55 11.16
N LYS A 144 -14.16 6.15 10.26
CA LYS A 144 -15.03 7.09 9.58
C LYS A 144 -15.98 7.65 10.63
N PRO A 145 -16.05 8.97 10.81
CA PRO A 145 -17.06 9.53 11.69
C PRO A 145 -18.43 9.06 11.17
N GLU A 146 -19.06 8.21 11.94
CA GLU A 146 -20.43 7.82 11.63
C GLU A 146 -21.27 9.09 11.57
N PRO A 147 -22.11 9.25 10.53
CA PRO A 147 -23.08 10.33 10.56
C PRO A 147 -23.94 10.10 11.79
N VAL A 148 -23.81 10.96 12.76
CA VAL A 148 -24.75 11.03 13.87
C VAL A 148 -26.11 11.31 13.25
N ILE A 149 -26.88 10.25 13.05
CA ILE A 149 -28.28 10.38 12.74
C ILE A 149 -28.92 10.81 14.04
N ASP A 150 -29.00 12.11 14.26
CA ASP A 150 -29.89 12.67 15.26
C ASP A 150 -31.32 12.32 14.84
N ALA A 151 -31.80 11.21 15.33
CA ALA A 151 -33.21 10.87 15.28
C ALA A 151 -33.92 11.68 16.33
N ASN A 152 -33.96 12.99 16.15
CA ASN A 152 -34.94 13.84 16.76
C ASN A 152 -35.02 15.18 16.00
N ALA A 153 -35.62 15.13 14.84
CA ALA A 153 -36.07 16.32 14.14
C ALA A 153 -37.47 16.62 14.59
N SER A 154 -37.57 17.41 15.62
CA SER A 154 -38.75 18.23 15.87
C SER A 154 -38.29 19.63 16.09
N ASP A 155 -38.82 20.47 15.22
CA ASP A 155 -38.90 21.92 15.27
C ASP A 155 -37.72 22.75 14.76
N ALA A 156 -38.11 23.27 13.67
CA ALA A 156 -37.86 24.51 12.98
C ALA A 156 -37.15 25.63 13.74
N ASN A 157 -36.27 26.24 12.96
CA ASN A 157 -36.02 27.66 12.85
C ASN A 157 -34.74 28.19 13.52
N SER A 158 -34.04 28.85 12.65
CA SER A 158 -33.12 29.97 12.92
C SER A 158 -31.64 29.70 12.84
N SER A 159 -31.14 30.03 11.68
CA SER A 159 -30.03 30.96 11.48
C SER A 159 -28.93 30.97 12.55
N SER A 160 -27.82 30.43 12.22
CA SER A 160 -26.52 31.10 12.29
C SER A 160 -25.40 30.13 11.96
N ALA A 161 -24.67 30.55 10.99
CA ALA A 161 -23.37 29.98 10.66
C ALA A 161 -22.41 30.10 11.85
N GLU A 162 -21.89 28.98 12.29
CA GLU A 162 -20.63 29.02 13.00
C GLU A 162 -19.83 27.76 12.64
N ALA A 163 -18.68 28.01 12.06
CA ALA A 163 -17.70 27.03 11.67
C ALA A 163 -17.20 26.25 12.89
N PRO A 164 -16.91 24.97 12.74
CA PRO A 164 -16.29 24.21 13.82
C PRO A 164 -14.89 24.76 14.08
N ILE A 165 -14.71 25.16 15.30
CA ILE A 165 -13.43 25.60 15.84
C ILE A 165 -12.48 24.41 15.81
N VAL A 166 -11.47 24.50 14.97
CA VAL A 166 -10.28 23.67 15.07
C VAL A 166 -9.58 24.09 16.35
N VAL A 167 -9.64 23.28 17.37
CA VAL A 167 -8.77 23.42 18.52
C VAL A 167 -7.38 22.89 18.16
N PRO A 168 -6.37 23.75 18.08
CA PRO A 168 -5.02 23.28 18.01
C PRO A 168 -4.65 22.69 19.37
N VAL A 169 -4.27 21.45 19.41
CA VAL A 169 -3.55 20.89 20.53
C VAL A 169 -2.22 21.62 20.64
N THR A 170 -2.17 22.51 21.60
CA THR A 170 -0.92 23.14 22.00
C THR A 170 -0.02 22.09 22.62
N GLU A 171 1.06 21.85 21.93
CA GLU A 171 2.22 21.21 22.51
C GLU A 171 2.64 21.95 23.77
N GLY A 172 2.63 21.23 24.87
CA GLY A 172 3.25 21.67 26.09
C GLY A 172 4.74 21.79 25.92
N ASN A 173 5.18 22.99 25.71
CA ASN A 173 6.59 23.34 25.79
C ASN A 173 7.05 23.27 27.26
N ALA A 174 7.78 22.24 27.57
CA ALA A 174 8.54 22.19 28.80
C ALA A 174 9.91 22.79 28.54
N THR A 175 10.00 24.07 28.69
CA THR A 175 11.26 24.78 28.90
C THR A 175 11.75 24.50 30.31
N ALA A 176 12.79 23.74 30.42
CA ALA A 176 13.63 23.71 31.59
C ALA A 176 14.96 24.33 31.21
N GLU A 177 15.10 25.57 31.46
CA GLU A 177 16.40 26.15 31.67
C GLU A 177 16.82 25.90 33.12
N PRO A 178 18.06 25.57 33.35
CA PRO A 178 18.70 26.02 34.55
C PRO A 178 19.81 27.01 34.23
N SER A 179 19.54 28.22 34.59
CA SER A 179 20.59 29.16 34.96
C SER A 179 21.40 28.61 36.10
N GLY A 180 22.66 28.61 35.95
CA GLY A 180 23.60 28.26 36.98
C GLY A 180 24.89 29.01 36.71
N GLU A 181 24.91 30.27 37.08
CA GLU A 181 26.10 31.06 37.38
C GLU A 181 26.90 30.42 38.49
N ALA A 182 28.18 30.52 38.41
CA ALA A 182 29.04 31.00 39.46
C ALA A 182 30.46 30.61 39.08
N ASN A 183 31.22 31.56 38.72
CA ASN A 183 32.06 32.44 39.50
C ASN A 183 33.26 31.77 40.16
N ALA A 184 34.37 32.14 39.58
CA ALA A 184 35.52 32.81 40.22
C ALA A 184 36.48 32.00 41.11
N SER A 185 37.68 32.26 40.76
CA SER A 185 38.85 32.53 41.62
C SER A 185 39.69 31.37 42.07
N GLU A 186 40.84 31.52 41.74
CA GLU A 186 42.24 31.49 42.16
C GLU A 186 43.04 30.33 41.59
#